data_5be1842eff01fa48da9c15a32f0861e3
#
_entry.id   5be1842eff01fa48da9c15a32f0861e3
#
_cell.length_a   1.000
_cell.length_b   1.000
_cell.length_c   1.000
_cell.angle_alpha   90.00
_cell.angle_beta   90.00
_cell.angle_gamma   90.00
#
_symmetry.space_group_name_H-M   'P 1'
#
loop_
_entity.id
_entity.type
_entity.pdbx_description
1 polymer ?
#
loop_
_entity_poly.entity_id
_entity_poly.type
_entity_poly.pdbx_seq_one_letter_code
_entity_poly.pdbx_strand_id
1 'polypeptide(L)'
;MKKDMKKLVSIVLTGIMCISLAGCAGNQEAKNPNPGGDSTEVTIKIMSWLADPVQSGIEKMNQEFMEEHPGVTIEYEAVTGDDYRTVLQTRFASGDGPDIFMNAGYSWLDTFQQYMSPITDEEWAQYLPEASKHRWGADGEYYGFPINLQSISYVYNKDMFEKAGISELPDTFEELQDACEKLEAIGVTPFGIPGGLTARLAHSFNVALGHHDDPTAFIQQLRSGEATCADDEAFNQWADFFEYTIQHSTDDVLTCDDDAIYTLFATEQVAMIQAGSWCESALKEINPDLNIGIIPMSINNNEDENFIAGDAADGFSIAKNENTELSKELVAYWALSDTGVNIFKEYQMIPAMSNCKYDASELGQILEEADQYFKNGEYFGWYWYAFPDLTADLQFGAIMQSYISGSIDKQEMLNQFDLKIAELEAKSQQ
;
A
#
# COMPACT_ATOMS: atom_id res chain seq x y z
N MET A 1 48.83 32.92 -1.39
CA MET A 1 49.67 32.27 -2.45
C MET A 1 48.73 31.34 -3.20
N LYS A 2 48.10 31.83 -4.31
CA LYS A 2 48.52 31.66 -5.72
C LYS A 2 48.87 30.20 -5.99
N LYS A 3 48.24 29.45 -6.91
CA LYS A 3 47.78 29.70 -8.29
C LYS A 3 46.97 28.48 -8.73
N ASP A 4 45.81 28.67 -9.34
CA ASP A 4 45.52 28.50 -10.78
C ASP A 4 46.09 27.25 -11.47
N MET A 5 45.18 26.41 -12.07
CA MET A 5 45.29 26.25 -13.51
C MET A 5 44.01 25.64 -14.11
N LYS A 6 43.58 26.34 -15.14
CA LYS A 6 42.44 26.10 -16.03
C LYS A 6 42.81 25.13 -17.16
N LYS A 7 41.73 24.57 -17.75
CA LYS A 7 41.56 24.18 -19.18
C LYS A 7 42.09 22.81 -19.61
N LEU A 8 41.26 21.98 -20.24
CA LEU A 8 41.13 21.93 -21.70
C LEU A 8 39.88 21.19 -22.14
N VAL A 9 39.14 21.88 -22.98
CA VAL A 9 38.07 21.38 -23.85
C VAL A 9 38.73 20.72 -25.06
N SER A 10 38.20 19.63 -25.58
CA SER A 10 38.28 19.33 -27.03
C SER A 10 37.15 18.43 -27.46
N ILE A 11 36.38 19.02 -28.36
CA ILE A 11 35.36 18.47 -29.26
C ILE A 11 36.10 17.75 -30.39
N VAL A 12 35.65 16.55 -30.77
CA VAL A 12 35.79 16.05 -32.13
C VAL A 12 34.50 15.40 -32.58
N LEU A 13 33.76 16.14 -33.41
CA LEU A 13 32.76 15.65 -34.36
C LEU A 13 33.47 15.25 -35.64
N THR A 14 33.13 14.09 -36.23
CA THR A 14 33.13 13.78 -37.69
C THR A 14 32.60 12.34 -37.76
N GLY A 15 31.52 12.02 -38.33
CA GLY A 15 30.82 12.18 -39.54
C GLY A 15 31.48 11.43 -40.74
N ILE A 16 30.98 10.24 -41.13
CA ILE A 16 31.11 9.78 -42.54
C ILE A 16 29.93 8.88 -42.88
N MET A 17 29.43 9.22 -44.05
CA MET A 17 28.26 8.78 -44.77
C MET A 17 28.52 7.51 -45.59
N CYS A 18 27.45 6.75 -45.83
CA CYS A 18 27.10 5.86 -46.95
C CYS A 18 28.14 5.48 -47.98
N ILE A 19 28.20 4.18 -48.27
CA ILE A 19 28.28 3.70 -49.69
C ILE A 19 27.53 2.37 -49.79
N SER A 20 26.47 2.37 -50.57
CA SER A 20 25.85 1.22 -51.21
C SER A 20 26.67 0.80 -52.43
N LEU A 21 26.79 -0.48 -52.71
CA LEU A 21 26.76 -0.99 -54.10
C LEU A 21 26.61 -2.53 -54.13
N ALA A 22 25.78 -2.91 -55.01
CA ALA A 22 25.32 -4.23 -55.40
C ALA A 22 26.39 -5.11 -56.07
N GLY A 23 26.16 -6.42 -56.07
CA GLY A 23 26.78 -7.26 -57.08
C GLY A 23 26.72 -8.76 -56.84
N CYS A 24 25.84 -9.43 -57.60
CA CYS A 24 25.94 -10.73 -58.23
C CYS A 24 25.72 -12.04 -57.48
N ALA A 25 24.61 -12.57 -57.81
CA ALA A 25 24.21 -13.96 -58.14
C ALA A 25 25.19 -15.13 -57.91
N GLY A 26 24.71 -16.05 -57.11
CA GLY A 26 25.19 -17.42 -57.04
C GLY A 26 24.08 -18.34 -56.59
N ASN A 27 23.56 -19.10 -57.52
CA ASN A 27 22.52 -20.10 -57.40
C ASN A 27 22.97 -21.22 -56.44
N GLN A 28 22.25 -21.48 -55.35
CA GLN A 28 22.25 -22.77 -54.67
C GLN A 28 20.86 -23.09 -54.14
N GLU A 29 20.52 -24.33 -54.32
CA GLU A 29 19.25 -25.03 -54.18
C GLU A 29 18.43 -24.75 -52.93
N ALA A 30 17.14 -24.64 -53.16
CA ALA A 30 16.08 -24.61 -52.17
C ALA A 30 16.12 -25.81 -51.25
N LYS A 31 16.45 -25.63 -49.97
CA LYS A 31 16.04 -26.49 -48.87
C LYS A 31 14.73 -25.94 -48.32
N ASN A 32 13.72 -26.82 -48.27
CA ASN A 32 12.41 -26.61 -47.67
C ASN A 32 12.50 -25.86 -46.34
N PRO A 33 11.74 -24.78 -46.13
CA PRO A 33 11.57 -24.23 -44.80
C PRO A 33 10.66 -25.18 -44.03
N ASN A 34 11.19 -25.66 -42.92
CA ASN A 34 10.39 -26.21 -41.83
C ASN A 34 9.35 -25.13 -41.44
N PRO A 35 8.07 -25.44 -41.21
CA PRO A 35 7.14 -24.51 -40.66
C PRO A 35 7.41 -24.42 -39.12
N GLY A 36 8.46 -23.70 -38.75
CA GLY A 36 8.63 -23.14 -37.43
C GLY A 36 7.72 -21.93 -37.36
N GLY A 37 6.73 -21.98 -36.48
CA GLY A 37 5.85 -20.84 -36.23
C GLY A 37 6.69 -19.60 -35.92
N ASP A 38 6.28 -18.51 -36.52
CA ASP A 38 6.71 -17.15 -36.20
C ASP A 38 6.25 -16.90 -34.74
N SER A 39 7.08 -17.22 -33.77
CA SER A 39 6.87 -16.79 -32.42
C SER A 39 7.19 -15.29 -32.42
N THR A 40 6.17 -14.47 -32.62
CA THR A 40 6.28 -13.04 -32.33
C THR A 40 6.70 -12.89 -30.88
N GLU A 41 7.89 -12.35 -30.65
CA GLU A 41 8.32 -11.99 -29.30
C GLU A 41 7.35 -10.93 -28.76
N VAL A 42 6.76 -11.19 -27.59
CA VAL A 42 5.83 -10.29 -26.92
C VAL A 42 6.42 -9.90 -25.57
N THR A 43 6.39 -8.61 -25.27
CA THR A 43 6.82 -8.10 -23.97
C THR A 43 5.62 -7.60 -23.18
N ILE A 44 5.41 -8.12 -21.96
CA ILE A 44 4.47 -7.59 -20.97
C ILE A 44 5.23 -6.67 -20.03
N LYS A 45 4.78 -5.44 -19.88
CA LYS A 45 5.33 -4.45 -18.95
C LYS A 45 4.49 -4.39 -17.69
N ILE A 46 5.12 -4.62 -16.53
CA ILE A 46 4.48 -4.52 -15.22
C ILE A 46 5.07 -3.33 -14.47
N MET A 47 4.23 -2.52 -13.87
CA MET A 47 4.64 -1.40 -13.02
C MET A 47 4.02 -1.52 -11.62
N SER A 48 4.85 -1.43 -10.57
CA SER A 48 4.47 -1.68 -9.19
C SER A 48 5.14 -0.70 -8.23
N TRP A 49 4.59 -0.54 -7.03
CA TRP A 49 5.27 0.13 -5.90
C TRP A 49 5.81 -0.86 -4.86
N LEU A 50 5.63 -2.16 -5.09
CA LEU A 50 6.05 -3.19 -4.15
C LEU A 50 7.56 -3.21 -3.97
N ALA A 51 7.98 -3.53 -2.75
CA ALA A 51 9.34 -3.83 -2.38
C ALA A 51 9.45 -5.30 -1.95
N ASP A 52 10.68 -5.76 -1.69
CA ASP A 52 10.89 -7.07 -1.11
C ASP A 52 10.25 -7.17 0.30
N PRO A 53 9.77 -8.36 0.67
CA PRO A 53 9.89 -9.64 -0.06
C PRO A 53 8.82 -9.87 -1.14
N VAL A 54 7.77 -9.05 -1.22
CA VAL A 54 6.61 -9.25 -2.10
C VAL A 54 7.00 -9.16 -3.58
N GLN A 55 7.87 -8.21 -3.92
CA GLN A 55 8.40 -8.04 -5.27
C GLN A 55 9.06 -9.34 -5.77
N SER A 56 9.96 -9.92 -4.98
CA SER A 56 10.64 -11.19 -5.33
C SER A 56 9.65 -12.32 -5.58
N GLY A 57 8.52 -12.35 -4.87
CA GLY A 57 7.44 -13.31 -5.09
C GLY A 57 6.80 -13.18 -6.47
N ILE A 58 6.46 -11.97 -6.85
CA ILE A 58 5.88 -11.68 -8.17
C ILE A 58 6.89 -12.01 -9.28
N GLU A 59 8.16 -11.61 -9.12
CA GLU A 59 9.21 -11.91 -10.09
C GLU A 59 9.44 -13.42 -10.28
N LYS A 60 9.33 -14.21 -9.21
CA LYS A 60 9.40 -15.67 -9.29
C LYS A 60 8.27 -16.26 -10.13
N MET A 61 7.02 -15.84 -9.89
CA MET A 61 5.87 -16.27 -10.70
C MET A 61 6.03 -15.85 -12.17
N ASN A 62 6.53 -14.64 -12.42
CA ASN A 62 6.81 -14.14 -13.77
C ASN A 62 7.87 -14.99 -14.50
N GLN A 63 8.93 -15.40 -13.79
CA GLN A 63 9.97 -16.26 -14.34
C GLN A 63 9.42 -17.63 -14.74
N GLU A 64 8.63 -18.26 -13.87
CA GLU A 64 8.00 -19.54 -14.16
C GLU A 64 7.03 -19.47 -15.34
N PHE A 65 6.24 -18.39 -15.41
CA PHE A 65 5.34 -18.13 -16.56
C PHE A 65 6.12 -18.01 -17.87
N MET A 66 7.24 -17.28 -17.90
CA MET A 66 8.09 -17.15 -19.10
C MET A 66 8.71 -18.49 -19.54
N GLU A 67 9.02 -19.39 -18.59
CA GLU A 67 9.52 -20.72 -18.88
C GLU A 67 8.46 -21.59 -19.58
N GLU A 68 7.18 -21.42 -19.23
CA GLU A 68 6.05 -22.11 -19.83
C GLU A 68 5.58 -21.47 -21.14
N HIS A 69 5.91 -20.19 -21.41
CA HIS A 69 5.48 -19.41 -22.56
C HIS A 69 6.68 -18.91 -23.42
N PRO A 70 7.34 -19.78 -24.19
CA PRO A 70 8.47 -19.40 -25.03
C PRO A 70 8.10 -18.26 -26.01
N GLY A 71 8.85 -17.16 -25.97
CA GLY A 71 8.62 -15.95 -26.77
C GLY A 71 7.93 -14.82 -26.00
N VAL A 72 7.53 -15.06 -24.74
CA VAL A 72 7.07 -14.02 -23.84
C VAL A 72 8.23 -13.51 -22.98
N THR A 73 8.36 -12.21 -22.88
CA THR A 73 9.26 -11.51 -21.95
C THR A 73 8.43 -10.67 -21.00
N ILE A 74 8.75 -10.66 -19.72
CA ILE A 74 8.11 -9.82 -18.72
C ILE A 74 9.14 -8.82 -18.18
N GLU A 75 8.84 -7.54 -18.34
CA GLU A 75 9.60 -6.43 -17.77
C GLU A 75 8.88 -5.93 -16.53
N TYR A 76 9.51 -6.07 -15.36
CA TYR A 76 8.97 -5.62 -14.08
C TYR A 76 9.71 -4.37 -13.62
N GLU A 77 8.97 -3.28 -13.37
CA GLU A 77 9.50 -2.02 -12.89
C GLU A 77 8.88 -1.66 -11.55
N ALA A 78 9.72 -1.56 -10.52
CA ALA A 78 9.32 -1.03 -9.22
C ALA A 78 9.62 0.48 -9.15
N VAL A 79 8.57 1.27 -8.86
CA VAL A 79 8.68 2.71 -8.60
C VAL A 79 8.15 2.93 -7.18
N THR A 80 9.05 3.18 -6.25
CA THR A 80 8.71 3.32 -4.83
C THR A 80 8.36 4.77 -4.46
N GLY A 81 7.61 4.93 -3.38
CA GLY A 81 7.24 6.23 -2.82
C GLY A 81 6.18 6.98 -3.64
N ASP A 82 6.15 8.29 -3.45
CA ASP A 82 5.11 9.18 -3.99
C ASP A 82 5.20 9.37 -5.53
N ASP A 83 6.34 9.02 -6.12
CA ASP A 83 6.57 9.18 -7.57
C ASP A 83 5.73 8.23 -8.43
N TYR A 84 5.35 7.06 -7.91
CA TYR A 84 4.59 6.05 -8.64
C TYR A 84 3.36 6.62 -9.34
N ARG A 85 2.55 7.36 -8.61
CA ARG A 85 1.28 7.95 -9.08
C ARG A 85 1.49 8.86 -10.28
N THR A 86 2.47 9.76 -10.17
CA THR A 86 2.82 10.73 -11.22
C THR A 86 3.40 10.06 -12.45
N VAL A 87 4.28 9.06 -12.26
CA VAL A 87 4.88 8.31 -13.35
C VAL A 87 3.82 7.52 -14.10
N LEU A 88 2.92 6.81 -13.39
CA LEU A 88 1.84 6.03 -13.99
C LEU A 88 0.91 6.91 -14.84
N GLN A 89 0.44 8.04 -14.29
CA GLN A 89 -0.40 8.99 -15.02
C GLN A 89 0.29 9.51 -16.29
N THR A 90 1.58 9.87 -16.17
CA THR A 90 2.34 10.40 -17.30
C THR A 90 2.48 9.37 -18.43
N ARG A 91 2.73 8.10 -18.09
CA ARG A 91 2.85 7.01 -19.06
C ARG A 91 1.54 6.75 -19.78
N PHE A 92 0.43 6.65 -19.07
CA PHE A 92 -0.88 6.49 -19.73
C PHE A 92 -1.24 7.69 -20.61
N ALA A 93 -0.97 8.91 -20.16
CA ALA A 93 -1.22 10.13 -20.94
C ALA A 93 -0.36 10.20 -22.22
N SER A 94 0.85 9.63 -22.20
CA SER A 94 1.75 9.58 -23.37
C SER A 94 1.50 8.38 -24.30
N GLY A 95 0.65 7.43 -23.90
CA GLY A 95 0.38 6.20 -24.65
C GLY A 95 1.46 5.11 -24.47
N ASP A 96 2.32 5.22 -23.46
CA ASP A 96 3.34 4.22 -23.06
C ASP A 96 3.02 3.63 -21.67
N GLY A 97 1.73 3.43 -21.39
CA GLY A 97 1.28 2.79 -20.16
C GLY A 97 1.73 1.33 -20.04
N PRO A 98 1.93 0.80 -18.83
CA PRO A 98 2.22 -0.62 -18.62
C PRO A 98 1.02 -1.50 -18.96
N ASP A 99 1.26 -2.79 -19.21
CA ASP A 99 0.21 -3.79 -19.48
C ASP A 99 -0.49 -4.23 -18.18
N ILE A 100 0.27 -4.30 -17.09
CA ILE A 100 -0.22 -4.60 -15.74
C ILE A 100 0.35 -3.55 -14.79
N PHE A 101 -0.48 -3.01 -13.92
CA PHE A 101 -0.05 -1.94 -13.00
C PHE A 101 -0.79 -1.99 -11.68
N MET A 102 -0.11 -1.59 -10.62
CA MET A 102 -0.74 -1.49 -9.31
C MET A 102 -1.72 -0.32 -9.26
N ASN A 103 -2.82 -0.57 -8.56
CA ASN A 103 -3.95 0.35 -8.45
C ASN A 103 -4.55 0.24 -7.05
N ALA A 104 -4.69 1.37 -6.37
CA ALA A 104 -5.27 1.41 -5.03
C ALA A 104 -6.80 1.26 -4.99
N GLY A 105 -7.48 1.20 -6.12
CA GLY A 105 -8.95 1.16 -6.17
C GLY A 105 -9.60 2.52 -5.86
N TYR A 106 -10.90 2.53 -5.57
CA TYR A 106 -11.69 3.74 -5.26
C TYR A 106 -11.44 4.88 -6.27
N SER A 107 -10.97 6.05 -5.83
CA SER A 107 -10.72 7.22 -6.70
C SER A 107 -9.69 6.97 -7.82
N TRP A 108 -8.85 5.94 -7.70
CA TRP A 108 -7.96 5.56 -8.79
C TRP A 108 -8.73 5.01 -9.99
N LEU A 109 -9.90 4.39 -9.76
CA LEU A 109 -10.78 3.97 -10.86
C LEU A 109 -11.26 5.18 -11.66
N ASP A 110 -11.61 6.30 -11.02
CA ASP A 110 -12.02 7.54 -11.70
C ASP A 110 -10.94 8.01 -12.70
N THR A 111 -9.67 7.81 -12.38
CA THR A 111 -8.54 8.21 -13.21
C THR A 111 -8.20 7.18 -14.29
N PHE A 112 -8.16 5.89 -13.93
CA PHE A 112 -7.53 4.86 -14.72
C PHE A 112 -8.50 3.87 -15.38
N GLN A 113 -9.79 3.79 -14.98
CA GLN A 113 -10.77 2.82 -15.50
C GLN A 113 -10.85 2.82 -17.04
N GLN A 114 -10.74 4.00 -17.67
CA GLN A 114 -10.73 4.11 -19.13
C GLN A 114 -9.63 3.30 -19.83
N TYR A 115 -8.53 3.02 -19.11
CA TYR A 115 -7.38 2.25 -19.59
C TYR A 115 -7.43 0.78 -19.15
N MET A 116 -8.39 0.38 -18.32
CA MET A 116 -8.43 -0.94 -17.72
C MET A 116 -9.33 -1.89 -18.48
N SER A 117 -8.96 -3.17 -18.49
CA SER A 117 -9.80 -4.28 -18.89
C SER A 117 -10.49 -4.86 -17.65
N PRO A 118 -11.82 -5.12 -17.69
CA PRO A 118 -12.49 -5.80 -16.59
C PRO A 118 -12.00 -7.25 -16.47
N ILE A 119 -12.09 -7.74 -15.24
CA ILE A 119 -11.70 -9.10 -14.86
C ILE A 119 -12.88 -9.91 -14.30
N THR A 120 -14.09 -9.40 -14.41
CA THR A 120 -15.33 -9.97 -13.83
C THR A 120 -15.57 -11.40 -14.27
N ASP A 121 -15.30 -11.70 -15.56
CA ASP A 121 -15.56 -13.01 -16.17
C ASP A 121 -14.37 -13.98 -16.04
N GLU A 122 -13.28 -13.58 -15.39
CA GLU A 122 -12.12 -14.44 -15.20
C GLU A 122 -12.44 -15.59 -14.22
N GLU A 123 -11.94 -16.80 -14.50
CA GLU A 123 -12.22 -17.98 -13.68
C GLU A 123 -11.84 -17.77 -12.20
N TRP A 124 -10.75 -17.07 -11.96
CA TRP A 124 -10.24 -16.80 -10.62
C TRP A 124 -11.02 -15.69 -9.88
N ALA A 125 -11.84 -14.89 -10.56
CA ALA A 125 -12.62 -13.82 -9.93
C ALA A 125 -13.61 -14.32 -8.87
N GLN A 126 -14.00 -15.59 -8.91
CA GLN A 126 -14.84 -16.22 -7.87
C GLN A 126 -14.16 -16.29 -6.50
N TYR A 127 -12.84 -16.19 -6.44
CA TYR A 127 -12.04 -16.26 -5.20
C TYR A 127 -11.73 -14.87 -4.61
N LEU A 128 -12.18 -13.80 -5.26
CA LEU A 128 -12.00 -12.43 -4.77
C LEU A 128 -12.75 -12.22 -3.45
N PRO A 129 -12.15 -11.60 -2.43
CA PRO A 129 -12.86 -11.20 -1.22
C PRO A 129 -13.91 -10.13 -1.54
N GLU A 130 -14.99 -10.09 -0.78
CA GLU A 130 -16.09 -9.14 -1.01
C GLU A 130 -15.62 -7.67 -0.87
N ALA A 131 -14.76 -7.40 0.10
CA ALA A 131 -14.15 -6.07 0.28
C ALA A 131 -13.42 -5.59 -0.99
N SER A 132 -12.65 -6.47 -1.64
CA SER A 132 -11.97 -6.15 -2.90
C SER A 132 -12.92 -5.79 -4.03
N LYS A 133 -14.10 -6.40 -4.06
CA LYS A 133 -15.14 -6.09 -5.07
C LYS A 133 -15.68 -4.67 -4.91
N HIS A 134 -15.79 -4.16 -3.69
CA HIS A 134 -16.14 -2.76 -3.45
C HIS A 134 -15.02 -1.80 -3.83
N ARG A 135 -13.78 -2.19 -3.54
CA ARG A 135 -12.61 -1.34 -3.75
C ARG A 135 -12.25 -1.15 -5.23
N TRP A 136 -12.28 -2.22 -6.02
CA TRP A 136 -11.97 -2.21 -7.45
C TRP A 136 -13.19 -2.41 -8.36
N GLY A 137 -14.40 -2.25 -7.82
CA GLY A 137 -15.64 -2.35 -8.58
C GLY A 137 -16.09 -1.00 -9.12
N ALA A 138 -16.50 -0.98 -10.40
CA ALA A 138 -17.17 0.16 -11.02
C ALA A 138 -18.11 -0.34 -12.14
N ASP A 139 -19.27 0.28 -12.27
CA ASP A 139 -20.26 -0.04 -13.33
C ASP A 139 -20.68 -1.51 -13.40
N GLY A 140 -20.61 -2.23 -12.27
CA GLY A 140 -20.91 -3.65 -12.18
C GLY A 140 -19.79 -4.59 -12.61
N GLU A 141 -18.61 -4.06 -12.93
CA GLU A 141 -17.42 -4.78 -13.33
C GLU A 141 -16.33 -4.67 -12.26
N TYR A 142 -15.36 -5.60 -12.26
CA TYR A 142 -14.19 -5.60 -11.38
C TYR A 142 -12.92 -5.34 -12.17
N TYR A 143 -11.96 -4.61 -11.57
CA TYR A 143 -10.76 -4.13 -12.25
C TYR A 143 -9.46 -4.42 -11.51
N GLY A 144 -9.48 -5.06 -10.36
CA GLY A 144 -8.30 -5.29 -9.53
C GLY A 144 -8.13 -6.73 -9.08
N PHE A 145 -6.92 -7.25 -9.24
CA PHE A 145 -6.44 -8.51 -8.66
C PHE A 145 -5.72 -8.20 -7.36
N PRO A 146 -6.32 -8.48 -6.18
CA PRO A 146 -5.67 -8.26 -4.89
C PRO A 146 -4.63 -9.34 -4.63
N ILE A 147 -3.49 -8.95 -4.04
CA ILE A 147 -2.43 -9.90 -3.69
C ILE A 147 -2.60 -10.38 -2.26
N ASN A 148 -2.60 -9.44 -1.31
CA ASN A 148 -2.54 -9.73 0.10
C ASN A 148 -3.50 -8.87 0.91
N LEU A 149 -3.79 -9.32 2.12
CA LEU A 149 -4.40 -8.52 3.17
C LEU A 149 -3.30 -7.89 4.01
N GLN A 150 -3.46 -6.63 4.34
CA GLN A 150 -2.60 -5.90 5.28
C GLN A 150 -3.46 -5.21 6.33
N SER A 151 -2.88 -4.99 7.49
CA SER A 151 -3.53 -4.24 8.56
C SER A 151 -2.64 -3.12 9.08
N ILE A 152 -3.27 -2.13 9.69
CA ILE A 152 -2.63 -1.07 10.46
C ILE A 152 -3.26 -1.04 11.84
N SER A 153 -2.39 -0.98 12.86
CA SER A 153 -2.76 -1.03 14.27
C SER A 153 -1.64 -0.39 15.09
N TYR A 154 -1.73 -0.48 16.40
CA TYR A 154 -0.54 -0.39 17.23
C TYR A 154 0.11 -1.77 17.30
N VAL A 155 1.38 -1.86 16.90
CA VAL A 155 2.24 -3.01 17.21
C VAL A 155 2.82 -2.78 18.60
N TYR A 156 2.63 -3.73 19.52
CA TYR A 156 3.05 -3.60 20.91
C TYR A 156 4.05 -4.67 21.31
N ASN A 157 4.88 -4.35 22.30
CA ASN A 157 5.85 -5.27 22.89
C ASN A 157 5.21 -5.97 24.10
N LYS A 158 4.92 -7.28 23.97
CA LYS A 158 4.27 -8.10 24.98
C LYS A 158 5.05 -8.14 26.29
N ASP A 159 6.38 -8.20 26.22
CA ASP A 159 7.24 -8.29 27.38
C ASP A 159 7.26 -6.97 28.18
N MET A 160 7.14 -5.82 27.48
CA MET A 160 7.03 -4.52 28.13
C MET A 160 5.67 -4.36 28.84
N PHE A 161 4.59 -4.84 28.22
CA PHE A 161 3.26 -4.87 28.81
C PHE A 161 3.24 -5.77 30.08
N GLU A 162 3.83 -6.95 29.99
CA GLU A 162 3.96 -7.84 31.16
C GLU A 162 4.77 -7.17 32.29
N LYS A 163 5.91 -6.55 31.98
CA LYS A 163 6.74 -5.78 32.94
C LYS A 163 5.97 -4.64 33.61
N ALA A 164 5.06 -3.98 32.87
CA ALA A 164 4.19 -2.92 33.38
C ALA A 164 2.99 -3.44 34.18
N GLY A 165 2.79 -4.78 34.22
CA GLY A 165 1.65 -5.41 34.89
C GLY A 165 0.33 -5.28 34.13
N ILE A 166 0.39 -5.11 32.80
CA ILE A 166 -0.76 -5.09 31.90
C ILE A 166 -1.02 -6.55 31.49
N SER A 167 -2.07 -7.18 32.04
CA SER A 167 -2.41 -8.58 31.81
C SER A 167 -3.53 -8.78 30.78
N GLU A 168 -4.31 -7.75 30.52
CA GLU A 168 -5.38 -7.72 29.52
C GLU A 168 -5.09 -6.59 28.56
N LEU A 169 -5.30 -6.83 27.25
CA LEU A 169 -5.09 -5.81 26.23
C LEU A 169 -6.21 -4.77 26.30
N PRO A 170 -5.91 -3.50 26.03
CA PRO A 170 -6.93 -2.47 26.01
C PRO A 170 -7.86 -2.64 24.79
N ASP A 171 -9.15 -2.72 25.02
CA ASP A 171 -10.21 -2.76 24.00
C ASP A 171 -10.92 -1.42 23.86
N THR A 172 -10.67 -0.49 24.79
CA THR A 172 -11.27 0.86 24.81
C THR A 172 -10.20 1.93 24.95
N PHE A 173 -10.57 3.19 24.65
CA PHE A 173 -9.66 4.32 24.80
C PHE A 173 -9.27 4.55 26.27
N GLU A 174 -10.20 4.38 27.22
CA GLU A 174 -9.93 4.51 28.66
C GLU A 174 -8.92 3.43 29.13
N GLU A 175 -9.07 2.19 28.69
CA GLU A 175 -8.12 1.11 29.02
C GLU A 175 -6.74 1.31 28.38
N LEU A 176 -6.69 1.91 27.17
CA LEU A 176 -5.43 2.29 26.54
C LEU A 176 -4.72 3.38 27.34
N GLN A 177 -5.46 4.37 27.89
CA GLN A 177 -4.91 5.39 28.77
C GLN A 177 -4.35 4.77 30.05
N ASP A 178 -5.08 3.86 30.68
CA ASP A 178 -4.62 3.11 31.86
C ASP A 178 -3.35 2.29 31.57
N ALA A 179 -3.25 1.67 30.40
CA ALA A 179 -2.06 0.96 29.95
C ALA A 179 -0.87 1.90 29.78
N CYS A 180 -1.07 3.07 29.18
CA CYS A 180 -0.03 4.10 29.03
C CYS A 180 0.48 4.59 30.41
N GLU A 181 -0.41 4.86 31.37
CA GLU A 181 -0.02 5.26 32.73
C GLU A 181 0.87 4.19 33.41
N LYS A 182 0.55 2.90 33.23
CA LYS A 182 1.36 1.80 33.78
C LYS A 182 2.73 1.69 33.10
N LEU A 183 2.81 1.92 31.78
CA LEU A 183 4.07 1.95 31.04
C LEU A 183 4.97 3.12 31.49
N GLU A 184 4.39 4.31 31.61
CA GLU A 184 5.10 5.51 32.09
C GLU A 184 5.59 5.35 33.54
N ALA A 185 4.82 4.66 34.40
CA ALA A 185 5.20 4.39 35.80
C ALA A 185 6.48 3.55 35.92
N ILE A 186 6.81 2.75 34.88
CA ILE A 186 8.07 2.00 34.80
C ILE A 186 9.13 2.70 33.93
N GLY A 187 8.87 3.93 33.48
CA GLY A 187 9.81 4.77 32.72
C GLY A 187 9.88 4.45 31.22
N VAL A 188 8.82 3.87 30.67
CA VAL A 188 8.71 3.54 29.24
C VAL A 188 7.81 4.55 28.53
N THR A 189 8.25 5.08 27.40
CA THR A 189 7.40 5.92 26.53
C THR A 189 6.35 5.04 25.83
N PRO A 190 5.05 5.36 25.94
CA PRO A 190 4.00 4.53 25.35
C PRO A 190 4.10 4.39 23.82
N PHE A 191 4.25 5.50 23.07
CA PHE A 191 4.11 5.48 21.62
C PHE A 191 5.35 5.93 20.86
N GLY A 192 5.58 5.28 19.69
CA GLY A 192 6.41 5.76 18.59
C GLY A 192 5.53 6.01 17.36
N ILE A 193 5.46 7.26 16.91
CA ILE A 193 4.61 7.69 15.78
C ILE A 193 5.50 8.16 14.63
N PRO A 194 5.31 7.64 13.39
CA PRO A 194 6.11 8.01 12.22
C PRO A 194 5.63 9.33 11.61
N GLY A 195 5.63 10.40 12.40
CA GLY A 195 5.05 11.70 12.03
C GLY A 195 5.84 12.46 10.96
N GLY A 196 7.05 12.03 10.63
CA GLY A 196 7.82 12.53 9.49
C GLY A 196 7.21 12.14 8.14
N LEU A 197 6.36 11.09 8.12
CA LEU A 197 5.74 10.54 6.91
C LEU A 197 4.25 10.89 6.85
N THR A 198 3.86 11.76 5.94
CA THR A 198 2.46 12.21 5.78
C THR A 198 1.51 11.04 5.48
N ALA A 199 1.89 10.11 4.61
CA ALA A 199 1.08 8.92 4.33
C ALA A 199 0.83 8.08 5.58
N ARG A 200 1.84 7.92 6.47
CA ARG A 200 1.70 7.15 7.71
C ARG A 200 0.74 7.82 8.71
N LEU A 201 0.78 9.14 8.81
CA LEU A 201 -0.19 9.87 9.64
C LEU A 201 -1.63 9.68 9.13
N ALA A 202 -1.84 9.71 7.82
CA ALA A 202 -3.15 9.49 7.21
C ALA A 202 -3.75 8.11 7.52
N HIS A 203 -2.95 7.11 7.88
CA HIS A 203 -3.45 5.82 8.35
C HIS A 203 -4.30 5.98 9.63
N SER A 204 -3.89 6.84 10.56
CA SER A 204 -4.68 7.14 11.75
C SER A 204 -5.99 7.87 11.42
N PHE A 205 -6.00 8.82 10.47
CA PHE A 205 -7.20 9.48 9.98
C PHE A 205 -8.28 8.50 9.49
N ASN A 206 -7.87 7.39 8.86
CA ASN A 206 -8.79 6.34 8.39
C ASN A 206 -9.62 5.70 9.50
N VAL A 207 -9.14 5.72 10.75
CA VAL A 207 -9.83 5.13 11.89
C VAL A 207 -11.15 5.86 12.13
N ALA A 208 -11.17 7.19 12.04
CA ALA A 208 -12.42 7.97 12.14
C ALA A 208 -13.43 7.58 11.07
N LEU A 209 -12.98 7.37 9.82
CA LEU A 209 -13.84 6.92 8.72
C LEU A 209 -14.43 5.53 9.00
N GLY A 210 -13.60 4.61 9.55
CA GLY A 210 -14.00 3.23 9.84
C GLY A 210 -15.06 3.08 10.93
N HIS A 211 -15.29 4.11 11.75
CA HIS A 211 -16.29 4.10 12.84
C HIS A 211 -17.70 4.51 12.39
N HIS A 212 -17.96 4.56 11.08
CA HIS A 212 -19.29 4.77 10.53
C HIS A 212 -19.90 3.44 10.04
N ASP A 213 -21.20 3.25 10.19
CA ASP A 213 -21.94 2.08 9.69
C ASP A 213 -21.76 1.89 8.17
N ASP A 214 -21.71 2.99 7.42
CA ASP A 214 -21.43 3.03 5.99
C ASP A 214 -20.39 4.12 5.70
N PRO A 215 -19.09 3.81 5.80
CA PRO A 215 -18.02 4.77 5.56
C PRO A 215 -18.05 5.39 4.16
N THR A 216 -18.48 4.62 3.16
CA THR A 216 -18.58 5.11 1.78
C THR A 216 -19.66 6.16 1.63
N ALA A 217 -20.85 5.94 2.22
CA ALA A 217 -21.92 6.92 2.24
C ALA A 217 -21.51 8.17 3.03
N PHE A 218 -20.83 8.02 4.16
CA PHE A 218 -20.34 9.15 4.95
C PHE A 218 -19.30 9.98 4.16
N ILE A 219 -18.37 9.36 3.45
CA ILE A 219 -17.42 10.08 2.59
C ILE A 219 -18.15 10.86 1.50
N GLN A 220 -19.24 10.33 0.91
CA GLN A 220 -20.05 11.10 -0.04
C GLN A 220 -20.69 12.33 0.62
N GLN A 221 -21.13 12.24 1.88
CA GLN A 221 -21.66 13.37 2.62
C GLN A 221 -20.59 14.43 2.90
N LEU A 222 -19.35 14.00 3.27
CA LEU A 222 -18.22 14.92 3.41
C LEU A 222 -17.89 15.62 2.08
N ARG A 223 -17.86 14.88 0.96
CA ARG A 223 -17.58 15.42 -0.38
C ARG A 223 -18.66 16.39 -0.87
N SER A 224 -19.92 16.12 -0.55
CA SER A 224 -21.04 17.01 -0.90
C SER A 224 -21.19 18.22 0.04
N GLY A 225 -20.52 18.20 1.21
CA GLY A 225 -20.67 19.19 2.25
C GLY A 225 -21.95 19.03 3.11
N GLU A 226 -22.61 17.86 3.03
CA GLU A 226 -23.74 17.50 3.90
C GLU A 226 -23.30 17.12 5.31
N ALA A 227 -22.05 16.65 5.46
CA ALA A 227 -21.37 16.41 6.73
C ALA A 227 -20.01 17.12 6.75
N THR A 228 -19.45 17.30 7.95
CA THR A 228 -18.12 17.87 8.17
C THR A 228 -17.35 17.01 9.17
N CYS A 229 -16.02 16.92 9.04
CA CYS A 229 -15.16 16.30 10.05
C CYS A 229 -15.25 17.06 11.39
N ALA A 230 -15.41 18.38 11.34
CA ALA A 230 -15.45 19.23 12.54
C ALA A 230 -16.70 19.01 13.41
N ASP A 231 -17.83 18.65 12.82
CA ASP A 231 -19.08 18.39 13.54
C ASP A 231 -19.36 16.90 13.78
N ASP A 232 -18.53 16.01 13.23
CA ASP A 232 -18.71 14.56 13.33
C ASP A 232 -18.16 13.99 14.65
N GLU A 233 -18.91 13.08 15.26
CA GLU A 233 -18.56 12.50 16.56
C GLU A 233 -17.32 11.61 16.49
N ALA A 234 -17.23 10.74 15.48
CA ALA A 234 -16.09 9.84 15.31
C ALA A 234 -14.80 10.60 15.01
N PHE A 235 -14.85 11.67 14.22
CA PHE A 235 -13.71 12.55 13.98
C PHE A 235 -13.29 13.33 15.22
N ASN A 236 -14.22 13.76 16.06
CA ASN A 236 -13.87 14.40 17.33
C ASN A 236 -13.26 13.43 18.31
N GLN A 237 -13.79 12.20 18.46
CA GLN A 237 -13.21 11.15 19.27
C GLN A 237 -11.82 10.77 18.77
N TRP A 238 -11.64 10.59 17.46
CA TRP A 238 -10.34 10.35 16.86
C TRP A 238 -9.35 11.50 17.12
N ALA A 239 -9.78 12.74 17.04
CA ALA A 239 -8.91 13.88 17.29
C ALA A 239 -8.45 13.96 18.75
N ASP A 240 -9.30 13.58 19.72
CA ASP A 240 -8.92 13.44 21.13
C ASP A 240 -7.92 12.28 21.33
N PHE A 241 -8.17 11.14 20.72
CA PHE A 241 -7.28 9.99 20.70
C PHE A 241 -5.92 10.35 20.07
N PHE A 242 -5.91 11.01 18.91
CA PHE A 242 -4.68 11.42 18.23
C PHE A 242 -3.88 12.43 19.06
N GLU A 243 -4.54 13.42 19.65
CA GLU A 243 -3.91 14.35 20.60
C GLU A 243 -3.23 13.61 21.76
N TYR A 244 -3.94 12.65 22.37
CA TYR A 244 -3.41 11.83 23.45
C TYR A 244 -2.18 11.05 23.00
N THR A 245 -2.23 10.36 21.87
CA THR A 245 -1.12 9.55 21.39
C THR A 245 0.12 10.39 21.07
N ILE A 246 -0.04 11.60 20.54
CA ILE A 246 1.07 12.54 20.31
C ILE A 246 1.68 13.02 21.66
N GLN A 247 0.85 13.32 22.66
CA GLN A 247 1.32 13.78 23.97
C GLN A 247 2.08 12.70 24.75
N HIS A 248 1.82 11.40 24.49
CA HIS A 248 2.46 10.25 25.14
C HIS A 248 3.46 9.53 24.21
N SER A 249 3.93 10.22 23.15
CA SER A 249 4.95 9.72 22.23
C SER A 249 6.32 10.36 22.49
N THR A 250 7.31 10.02 21.66
CA THR A 250 8.65 10.64 21.71
C THR A 250 8.60 12.13 21.34
N ASP A 251 9.55 12.93 21.85
CA ASP A 251 9.56 14.41 21.66
C ASP A 251 9.69 14.84 20.19
N ASP A 252 10.27 14.02 19.32
CA ASP A 252 10.65 14.36 17.93
C ASP A 252 9.81 13.62 16.88
N VAL A 253 8.52 13.49 17.14
CA VAL A 253 7.55 12.81 16.25
C VAL A 253 7.70 13.24 14.78
N LEU A 254 7.85 14.54 14.50
CA LEU A 254 7.93 15.05 13.13
C LEU A 254 9.21 14.69 12.36
N THR A 255 10.21 14.15 13.04
CA THR A 255 11.44 13.67 12.41
C THR A 255 11.54 12.15 12.36
N CYS A 256 10.60 11.45 12.98
CA CYS A 256 10.55 9.99 12.94
C CYS A 256 9.92 9.50 11.63
N ASP A 257 10.63 8.62 10.95
CA ASP A 257 10.16 7.78 9.86
C ASP A 257 9.98 6.33 10.33
N ASP A 258 9.67 5.41 9.42
CA ASP A 258 9.49 4.00 9.73
C ASP A 258 10.76 3.40 10.36
N ASP A 259 11.95 3.68 9.81
CA ASP A 259 13.23 3.14 10.32
C ASP A 259 13.54 3.63 11.73
N ALA A 260 13.24 4.89 12.02
CA ALA A 260 13.43 5.48 13.34
C ALA A 260 12.52 4.82 14.37
N ILE A 261 11.21 4.69 14.10
CA ILE A 261 10.29 4.06 15.05
C ILE A 261 10.57 2.56 15.23
N TYR A 262 10.97 1.84 14.17
CA TYR A 262 11.35 0.44 14.29
C TYR A 262 12.58 0.26 15.18
N THR A 263 13.56 1.15 15.06
CA THR A 263 14.75 1.17 15.93
C THR A 263 14.37 1.44 17.39
N LEU A 264 13.54 2.46 17.65
CA LEU A 264 13.09 2.80 19.00
C LEU A 264 12.33 1.63 19.64
N PHE A 265 11.44 0.99 18.89
CA PHE A 265 10.66 -0.13 19.37
C PHE A 265 11.51 -1.39 19.61
N ALA A 266 12.35 -1.76 18.64
CA ALA A 266 13.19 -2.95 18.74
C ALA A 266 14.25 -2.84 19.83
N THR A 267 14.60 -1.61 20.24
CA THR A 267 15.51 -1.33 21.36
C THR A 267 14.80 -1.02 22.68
N GLU A 268 13.49 -1.31 22.76
CA GLU A 268 12.65 -1.18 23.95
C GLU A 268 12.59 0.26 24.53
N GLN A 269 12.69 1.28 23.66
CA GLN A 269 12.54 2.69 24.07
C GLN A 269 11.09 3.14 24.06
N VAL A 270 10.26 2.53 23.18
CA VAL A 270 8.81 2.74 23.13
C VAL A 270 8.09 1.40 23.20
N ALA A 271 6.90 1.37 23.83
CA ALA A 271 6.14 0.14 24.03
C ALA A 271 5.23 -0.22 22.86
N MET A 272 4.77 0.77 22.12
CA MET A 272 3.87 0.63 20.97
C MET A 272 4.35 1.50 19.82
N ILE A 273 4.12 1.05 18.58
CA ILE A 273 4.32 1.86 17.37
C ILE A 273 3.09 1.81 16.48
N GLN A 274 2.75 2.93 15.85
CA GLN A 274 1.78 2.94 14.76
C GLN A 274 2.44 2.36 13.52
N ALA A 275 2.07 1.13 13.16
CA ALA A 275 2.68 0.44 12.02
C ALA A 275 1.68 -0.52 11.36
N GLY A 276 2.02 -0.96 10.16
CA GLY A 276 1.26 -2.00 9.47
C GLY A 276 1.87 -3.38 9.62
N SER A 277 1.11 -4.41 9.26
CA SER A 277 1.51 -5.81 9.36
C SER A 277 2.78 -6.18 8.57
N TRP A 278 3.25 -5.32 7.71
CA TRP A 278 4.51 -5.47 6.96
C TRP A 278 5.77 -5.18 7.79
N CYS A 279 5.67 -4.60 9.00
CA CYS A 279 6.84 -4.17 9.77
C CYS A 279 7.59 -5.31 10.46
N GLU A 280 6.99 -6.49 10.62
CA GLU A 280 7.54 -7.57 11.44
C GLU A 280 8.92 -8.02 10.98
N SER A 281 9.13 -8.16 9.66
CA SER A 281 10.43 -8.55 9.11
C SER A 281 11.53 -7.55 9.50
N ALA A 282 11.28 -6.26 9.31
CA ALA A 282 12.23 -5.20 9.66
C ALA A 282 12.52 -5.13 11.18
N LEU A 283 11.49 -5.31 12.00
CA LEU A 283 11.65 -5.38 13.46
C LEU A 283 12.51 -6.57 13.89
N LYS A 284 12.28 -7.75 13.29
CA LYS A 284 13.03 -8.98 13.58
C LYS A 284 14.47 -8.96 13.07
N GLU A 285 14.77 -8.17 12.05
CA GLU A 285 16.15 -7.92 11.62
C GLU A 285 16.96 -7.15 12.67
N ILE A 286 16.31 -6.22 13.38
CA ILE A 286 16.95 -5.44 14.45
C ILE A 286 17.04 -6.26 15.74
N ASN A 287 15.94 -6.92 16.13
CA ASN A 287 15.87 -7.75 17.34
C ASN A 287 15.06 -9.02 17.06
N PRO A 288 15.71 -10.17 16.80
CA PRO A 288 15.04 -11.43 16.49
C PRO A 288 14.18 -12.00 17.64
N ASP A 289 14.47 -11.60 18.88
CA ASP A 289 13.83 -12.12 20.09
C ASP A 289 12.58 -11.32 20.50
N LEU A 290 12.17 -10.29 19.72
CA LEU A 290 10.98 -9.50 20.02
C LEU A 290 9.74 -10.39 20.15
N ASN A 291 9.00 -10.16 21.24
CA ASN A 291 7.69 -10.76 21.48
C ASN A 291 6.62 -9.69 21.26
N ILE A 292 5.94 -9.76 20.13
CA ILE A 292 5.10 -8.68 19.62
C ILE A 292 3.68 -9.13 19.31
N GLY A 293 2.76 -8.19 19.30
CA GLY A 293 1.38 -8.39 18.91
C GLY A 293 0.78 -7.09 18.40
N ILE A 294 -0.52 -7.08 18.13
CA ILE A 294 -1.25 -5.90 17.67
C ILE A 294 -2.39 -5.53 18.60
N ILE A 295 -2.67 -4.23 18.65
CA ILE A 295 -3.81 -3.64 19.38
C ILE A 295 -4.52 -2.71 18.40
N PRO A 296 -5.85 -2.79 18.24
CA PRO A 296 -6.63 -1.80 17.48
C PRO A 296 -6.42 -0.38 18.00
N MET A 297 -6.70 0.60 17.15
CA MET A 297 -6.69 2.02 17.53
C MET A 297 -8.07 2.41 18.06
N SER A 298 -8.37 2.06 19.30
CA SER A 298 -9.68 2.29 19.92
C SER A 298 -9.86 3.76 20.28
N ILE A 299 -10.67 4.49 19.49
CA ILE A 299 -10.87 5.94 19.65
C ILE A 299 -11.95 6.32 20.66
N ASN A 300 -12.70 5.35 21.15
CA ASN A 300 -13.77 5.53 22.12
C ASN A 300 -13.85 4.36 23.13
N ASN A 301 -14.89 4.33 23.96
CA ASN A 301 -15.08 3.32 25.01
C ASN A 301 -16.16 2.28 24.64
N ASN A 302 -16.34 2.00 23.36
CA ASN A 302 -17.24 0.96 22.87
C ASN A 302 -16.43 -0.28 22.44
N GLU A 303 -16.42 -1.32 23.26
CA GLU A 303 -15.71 -2.58 22.98
C GLU A 303 -16.19 -3.25 21.67
N ASP A 304 -17.45 -3.04 21.26
CA ASP A 304 -18.00 -3.59 20.01
C ASP A 304 -17.44 -2.89 18.74
N GLU A 305 -16.71 -1.79 18.88
CA GLU A 305 -16.10 -1.02 17.79
C GLU A 305 -14.56 -1.17 17.74
N ASN A 306 -14.02 -2.18 18.39
CA ASN A 306 -12.58 -2.43 18.45
C ASN A 306 -12.09 -3.21 17.23
N PHE A 307 -11.96 -2.50 16.10
CA PHE A 307 -11.56 -3.06 14.80
C PHE A 307 -10.15 -2.60 14.38
N ILE A 308 -9.45 -3.45 13.63
CA ILE A 308 -8.22 -3.02 12.95
C ILE A 308 -8.57 -2.35 11.62
N ALA A 309 -7.76 -1.36 11.22
CA ALA A 309 -7.77 -0.91 9.83
C ALA A 309 -7.12 -2.00 8.97
N GLY A 310 -7.85 -2.56 8.01
CA GLY A 310 -7.33 -3.65 7.19
C GLY A 310 -8.16 -3.91 5.94
N ASP A 311 -7.49 -4.28 4.86
CA ASP A 311 -8.12 -4.65 3.59
C ASP A 311 -7.07 -5.33 2.69
N ALA A 312 -7.50 -5.72 1.49
CA ALA A 312 -6.59 -6.02 0.41
C ALA A 312 -5.76 -4.76 0.10
N ALA A 313 -4.48 -4.79 0.45
CA ALA A 313 -3.66 -3.59 0.40
C ALA A 313 -3.18 -3.29 -1.01
N ASP A 314 -2.73 -4.31 -1.69
CA ASP A 314 -2.08 -4.22 -2.97
C ASP A 314 -2.90 -4.95 -4.03
N GLY A 315 -3.12 -4.31 -5.17
CA GLY A 315 -3.86 -4.92 -6.27
C GLY A 315 -3.33 -4.48 -7.63
N PHE A 316 -3.35 -5.42 -8.58
CA PHE A 316 -2.99 -5.15 -9.96
C PHE A 316 -4.21 -5.01 -10.84
N SER A 317 -4.15 -4.05 -11.76
CA SER A 317 -5.10 -3.88 -12.85
C SER A 317 -4.44 -4.21 -14.18
N ILE A 318 -5.24 -4.71 -15.12
CA ILE A 318 -4.81 -5.08 -16.48
C ILE A 318 -5.19 -3.95 -17.43
N ALA A 319 -4.22 -3.46 -18.20
CA ALA A 319 -4.48 -2.42 -19.19
C ALA A 319 -5.23 -2.98 -20.41
N LYS A 320 -6.03 -2.12 -21.02
CA LYS A 320 -6.76 -2.42 -22.26
C LYS A 320 -5.91 -2.03 -23.47
N ASN A 321 -5.15 -2.97 -24.00
CA ASN A 321 -4.26 -2.79 -25.16
C ASN A 321 -4.11 -4.12 -25.93
N GLU A 322 -3.10 -4.22 -26.81
CA GLU A 322 -2.83 -5.43 -27.60
C GLU A 322 -2.41 -6.64 -26.76
N ASN A 323 -1.88 -6.43 -25.55
CA ASN A 323 -1.40 -7.50 -24.67
C ASN A 323 -2.44 -7.92 -23.62
N THR A 324 -3.68 -7.37 -23.66
CA THR A 324 -4.71 -7.61 -22.64
C THR A 324 -4.94 -9.10 -22.35
N GLU A 325 -5.12 -9.92 -23.38
CA GLU A 325 -5.43 -11.35 -23.17
C GLU A 325 -4.25 -12.11 -22.56
N LEU A 326 -3.02 -11.83 -23.01
CA LEU A 326 -1.83 -12.43 -22.44
C LEU A 326 -1.58 -11.96 -20.99
N SER A 327 -1.89 -10.70 -20.71
CA SER A 327 -1.83 -10.16 -19.34
C SER A 327 -2.86 -10.82 -18.42
N LYS A 328 -4.06 -11.13 -18.93
CA LYS A 328 -5.06 -11.91 -18.19
C LYS A 328 -4.58 -13.34 -17.90
N GLU A 329 -3.94 -13.97 -18.87
CA GLU A 329 -3.34 -15.30 -18.70
C GLU A 329 -2.24 -15.29 -17.64
N LEU A 330 -1.38 -14.25 -17.62
CA LEU A 330 -0.36 -14.09 -16.59
C LEU A 330 -0.99 -13.88 -15.19
N VAL A 331 -2.01 -13.03 -15.05
CA VAL A 331 -2.68 -12.82 -13.77
C VAL A 331 -3.45 -14.09 -13.34
N ALA A 332 -4.03 -14.84 -14.28
CA ALA A 332 -4.62 -16.15 -13.99
C ALA A 332 -3.55 -17.15 -13.47
N TYR A 333 -2.34 -17.10 -14.02
CA TYR A 333 -1.21 -17.88 -13.51
C TYR A 333 -0.86 -17.51 -12.06
N TRP A 334 -0.80 -16.21 -11.73
CA TRP A 334 -0.61 -15.75 -10.35
C TRP A 334 -1.71 -16.25 -9.41
N ALA A 335 -2.96 -16.28 -9.88
CA ALA A 335 -4.12 -16.62 -9.07
C ALA A 335 -4.30 -18.14 -8.86
N LEU A 336 -3.93 -18.98 -9.84
CA LEU A 336 -4.35 -20.38 -9.90
C LEU A 336 -3.19 -21.38 -9.93
N SER A 337 -1.95 -20.98 -10.28
CA SER A 337 -0.82 -21.91 -10.30
C SER A 337 -0.45 -22.42 -8.91
N ASP A 338 0.19 -23.57 -8.84
CA ASP A 338 0.69 -24.11 -7.56
C ASP A 338 1.65 -23.14 -6.88
N THR A 339 2.48 -22.43 -7.63
CA THR A 339 3.37 -21.40 -7.08
C THR A 339 2.56 -20.22 -6.58
N GLY A 340 1.61 -19.69 -7.36
CA GLY A 340 0.80 -18.55 -7.00
C GLY A 340 0.01 -18.73 -5.71
N VAL A 341 -0.69 -19.88 -5.55
CA VAL A 341 -1.48 -20.16 -4.34
C VAL A 341 -0.64 -20.48 -3.10
N ASN A 342 0.64 -20.77 -3.23
CA ASN A 342 1.52 -21.13 -2.12
C ASN A 342 2.60 -20.07 -1.81
N ILE A 343 2.78 -19.06 -2.67
CA ILE A 343 3.86 -18.08 -2.55
C ILE A 343 3.78 -17.25 -1.26
N PHE A 344 2.59 -17.08 -0.72
CA PHE A 344 2.32 -16.26 0.46
C PHE A 344 3.03 -16.75 1.72
N LYS A 345 3.20 -18.06 1.85
CA LYS A 345 3.94 -18.68 2.95
C LYS A 345 5.43 -18.31 2.90
N GLU A 346 6.04 -18.33 1.70
CA GLU A 346 7.45 -18.03 1.50
C GLU A 346 7.76 -16.55 1.76
N TYR A 347 6.81 -15.65 1.46
CA TYR A 347 6.99 -14.20 1.54
C TYR A 347 6.24 -13.53 2.68
N GLN A 348 5.76 -14.30 3.66
CA GLN A 348 5.10 -13.79 4.86
C GLN A 348 3.98 -12.79 4.56
N MET A 349 2.95 -13.25 3.85
CA MET A 349 1.77 -12.47 3.49
C MET A 349 0.50 -13.22 3.85
N ILE A 350 -0.53 -12.52 4.32
CA ILE A 350 -1.89 -13.06 4.37
C ILE A 350 -2.46 -12.95 2.96
N PRO A 351 -2.78 -14.07 2.27
CA PRO A 351 -3.34 -14.00 0.92
C PRO A 351 -4.72 -13.37 0.91
N ALA A 352 -4.99 -12.51 -0.08
CA ALA A 352 -6.32 -11.95 -0.27
C ALA A 352 -7.29 -12.95 -0.91
N MET A 353 -6.80 -13.85 -1.75
CA MET A 353 -7.61 -14.80 -2.52
C MET A 353 -8.03 -16.01 -1.68
N SER A 354 -9.32 -16.35 -1.68
CA SER A 354 -9.88 -17.43 -0.84
C SER A 354 -9.49 -18.86 -1.26
N ASN A 355 -8.88 -19.04 -2.44
CA ASN A 355 -8.34 -20.34 -2.88
C ASN A 355 -6.95 -20.65 -2.31
N CYS A 356 -6.26 -19.68 -1.72
CA CYS A 356 -4.95 -19.89 -1.10
C CYS A 356 -5.10 -20.67 0.22
N LYS A 357 -4.13 -21.54 0.47
CA LYS A 357 -4.07 -22.33 1.70
C LYS A 357 -2.81 -21.95 2.46
N TYR A 358 -2.97 -21.49 3.68
CA TYR A 358 -1.89 -21.09 4.55
C TYR A 358 -2.20 -21.40 6.01
N ASP A 359 -1.17 -21.45 6.83
CA ASP A 359 -1.26 -21.48 8.28
C ASP A 359 -0.72 -20.15 8.79
N ALA A 360 -1.56 -19.32 9.39
CA ALA A 360 -1.18 -18.00 9.85
C ALA A 360 -0.03 -18.02 10.87
N SER A 361 0.07 -19.08 11.68
CA SER A 361 1.17 -19.27 12.64
C SER A 361 2.56 -19.41 11.99
N GLU A 362 2.61 -19.72 10.68
CA GLU A 362 3.85 -19.80 9.92
C GLU A 362 4.24 -18.46 9.26
N LEU A 363 3.33 -17.46 9.28
CA LEU A 363 3.55 -16.16 8.63
C LEU A 363 4.28 -15.15 9.53
N GLY A 364 4.10 -15.25 10.85
CA GLY A 364 4.68 -14.34 11.84
C GLY A 364 3.67 -13.93 12.92
N GLN A 365 4.14 -13.30 14.00
CA GLN A 365 3.30 -12.98 15.15
C GLN A 365 2.22 -11.93 14.84
N ILE A 366 2.60 -10.87 14.11
CA ILE A 366 1.67 -9.79 13.73
C ILE A 366 0.63 -10.33 12.73
N LEU A 367 1.08 -11.10 11.73
CA LEU A 367 0.20 -11.63 10.69
C LEU A 367 -0.74 -12.70 11.26
N GLU A 368 -0.30 -13.50 12.24
CA GLU A 368 -1.16 -14.47 12.92
C GLU A 368 -2.31 -13.77 13.67
N GLU A 369 -2.01 -12.70 14.41
CA GLU A 369 -3.04 -11.93 15.12
C GLU A 369 -3.95 -11.16 14.15
N ALA A 370 -3.40 -10.51 13.11
CA ALA A 370 -4.20 -9.80 12.10
C ALA A 370 -5.17 -10.74 11.36
N ASP A 371 -4.73 -11.96 11.07
CA ASP A 371 -5.56 -13.00 10.43
C ASP A 371 -6.80 -13.37 11.27
N GLN A 372 -6.70 -13.31 12.61
CA GLN A 372 -7.87 -13.53 13.46
C GLN A 372 -8.91 -12.41 13.28
N TYR A 373 -8.48 -11.15 13.25
CA TYR A 373 -9.39 -10.02 12.99
C TYR A 373 -10.05 -10.15 11.61
N PHE A 374 -9.30 -10.50 10.56
CA PHE A 374 -9.88 -10.74 9.24
C PHE A 374 -10.89 -11.88 9.22
N LYS A 375 -10.59 -13.01 9.86
CA LYS A 375 -11.49 -14.17 9.94
C LYS A 375 -12.77 -13.89 10.73
N ASN A 376 -12.68 -13.05 11.75
CA ASN A 376 -13.82 -12.65 12.57
C ASN A 376 -14.66 -11.55 11.90
N GLY A 377 -14.13 -10.86 10.87
CA GLY A 377 -14.77 -9.69 10.28
C GLY A 377 -14.62 -8.42 11.13
N GLU A 378 -13.64 -8.38 12.02
CA GLU A 378 -13.34 -7.30 12.95
C GLU A 378 -12.35 -6.30 12.32
N TYR A 379 -12.68 -5.78 11.14
CA TYR A 379 -11.84 -4.85 10.40
C TYR A 379 -12.66 -3.91 9.53
N PHE A 380 -12.04 -2.78 9.13
CA PHE A 380 -12.58 -1.83 8.18
C PHE A 380 -11.54 -1.47 7.11
N GLY A 381 -12.01 -1.03 5.91
CA GLY A 381 -11.17 -0.85 4.73
C GLY A 381 -10.32 0.44 4.70
N TRP A 382 -9.58 0.60 3.59
CA TRP A 382 -8.72 1.76 3.31
C TRP A 382 -9.51 2.93 2.72
N TYR A 383 -10.39 3.56 3.48
CA TYR A 383 -11.36 4.54 3.00
C TYR A 383 -10.75 5.88 2.57
N TRP A 384 -9.55 6.24 3.02
CA TRP A 384 -8.90 7.47 2.54
C TRP A 384 -8.68 7.50 1.02
N TYR A 385 -8.64 6.35 0.35
CA TYR A 385 -8.55 6.27 -1.11
C TYR A 385 -9.87 6.63 -1.84
N ALA A 386 -10.97 6.81 -1.12
CA ALA A 386 -12.25 7.20 -1.71
C ALA A 386 -12.40 8.73 -1.92
N PHE A 387 -11.46 9.52 -1.46
CA PHE A 387 -11.41 10.95 -1.78
C PHE A 387 -10.87 11.18 -3.20
N PRO A 388 -11.34 12.23 -3.92
CA PRO A 388 -11.16 12.37 -5.36
C PRO A 388 -9.78 12.94 -5.76
N ASP A 389 -8.71 12.48 -5.16
CA ASP A 389 -7.34 12.84 -5.52
C ASP A 389 -6.42 11.69 -5.13
N LEU A 390 -5.51 11.31 -6.03
CA LEU A 390 -4.56 10.22 -5.77
C LEU A 390 -3.59 10.52 -4.62
N THR A 391 -3.51 11.78 -4.17
CA THR A 391 -2.64 12.23 -3.09
C THR A 391 -3.40 12.76 -1.87
N ALA A 392 -4.69 12.46 -1.75
CA ALA A 392 -5.52 12.95 -0.65
C ALA A 392 -4.94 12.59 0.73
N ASP A 393 -4.46 11.36 0.89
CA ASP A 393 -3.78 10.87 2.09
C ASP A 393 -2.58 11.74 2.49
N LEU A 394 -1.71 12.10 1.53
CA LEU A 394 -0.55 12.94 1.78
C LEU A 394 -0.96 14.36 2.25
N GLN A 395 -2.05 14.88 1.67
CA GLN A 395 -2.55 16.19 2.02
C GLN A 395 -3.20 16.21 3.41
N PHE A 396 -3.91 15.16 3.80
CA PHE A 396 -4.42 15.00 5.17
C PHE A 396 -3.28 14.86 6.18
N GLY A 397 -2.29 14.03 5.88
CA GLY A 397 -1.11 13.90 6.73
C GLY A 397 -0.34 15.20 6.93
N ALA A 398 -0.26 16.06 5.91
CA ALA A 398 0.36 17.39 6.04
C ALA A 398 -0.40 18.33 6.99
N ILE A 399 -1.74 18.24 7.02
CA ILE A 399 -2.57 18.95 8.01
C ILE A 399 -2.27 18.42 9.42
N MET A 400 -2.16 17.11 9.59
CA MET A 400 -1.79 16.48 10.87
C MET A 400 -0.39 16.91 11.35
N GLN A 401 0.60 17.01 10.43
CA GLN A 401 1.92 17.55 10.77
C GLN A 401 1.83 19.01 11.24
N SER A 402 0.93 19.82 10.67
CA SER A 402 0.72 21.20 11.11
C SER A 402 0.17 21.25 12.53
N TYR A 403 -0.70 20.31 12.91
CA TYR A 403 -1.16 20.15 14.28
C TYR A 403 -0.03 19.72 15.23
N ILE A 404 0.72 18.66 14.89
CA ILE A 404 1.84 18.16 15.71
C ILE A 404 2.89 19.27 15.95
N SER A 405 3.16 20.12 14.95
CA SER A 405 4.07 21.26 15.08
C SER A 405 3.56 22.39 15.97
N GLY A 406 2.30 22.34 16.39
CA GLY A 406 1.63 23.42 17.13
C GLY A 406 1.28 24.66 16.28
N SER A 407 1.33 24.54 14.93
CA SER A 407 0.97 25.65 14.02
C SER A 407 -0.56 25.87 13.97
N ILE A 408 -1.34 24.84 14.22
CA ILE A 408 -2.80 24.86 14.32
C ILE A 408 -3.24 24.06 15.54
N ASP A 409 -4.41 24.35 16.09
CA ASP A 409 -5.02 23.57 17.15
C ASP A 409 -5.88 22.41 16.58
N LYS A 410 -6.43 21.59 17.47
CA LYS A 410 -7.24 20.42 17.12
C LYS A 410 -8.49 20.78 16.31
N GLN A 411 -9.21 21.84 16.71
CA GLN A 411 -10.40 22.28 15.99
C GLN A 411 -10.05 22.80 14.60
N GLU A 412 -8.96 23.54 14.49
CA GLU A 412 -8.49 24.02 13.19
C GLU A 412 -8.02 22.87 12.29
N MET A 413 -7.44 21.81 12.86
CA MET A 413 -7.08 20.61 12.10
C MET A 413 -8.31 19.99 11.44
N LEU A 414 -9.41 19.79 12.19
CA LEU A 414 -10.66 19.26 11.66
C LEU A 414 -11.27 20.18 10.59
N ASN A 415 -11.30 21.49 10.84
CA ASN A 415 -11.75 22.48 9.86
C ASN A 415 -10.92 22.44 8.56
N GLN A 416 -9.62 22.23 8.67
CA GLN A 416 -8.74 22.13 7.48
C GLN A 416 -8.97 20.86 6.70
N PHE A 417 -9.36 19.74 7.32
CA PHE A 417 -9.83 18.57 6.58
C PHE A 417 -11.06 18.90 5.74
N ASP A 418 -12.07 19.57 6.30
CA ASP A 418 -13.28 19.97 5.57
C ASP A 418 -12.96 20.85 4.38
N LEU A 419 -12.11 21.88 4.58
CA LEU A 419 -11.66 22.75 3.50
C LEU A 419 -10.90 21.99 2.42
N LYS A 420 -10.05 21.02 2.82
CA LYS A 420 -9.29 20.22 1.89
C LYS A 420 -10.18 19.28 1.08
N ILE A 421 -11.14 18.61 1.70
CA ILE A 421 -12.12 17.75 1.03
C ILE A 421 -12.90 18.55 -0.01
N ALA A 422 -13.39 19.75 0.35
CA ALA A 422 -14.08 20.63 -0.58
C ALA A 422 -13.18 21.10 -1.74
N GLU A 423 -11.90 21.38 -1.49
CA GLU A 423 -10.92 21.71 -2.54
C GLU A 423 -10.70 20.54 -3.51
N LEU A 424 -10.53 19.31 -3.00
CA LEU A 424 -10.33 18.11 -3.79
C LEU A 424 -11.55 17.82 -4.66
N GLU A 425 -12.75 17.92 -4.10
CA GLU A 425 -14.01 17.74 -4.83
C GLU A 425 -14.16 18.77 -5.94
N ALA A 426 -13.88 20.05 -5.68
CA ALA A 426 -13.96 21.11 -6.68
C ALA A 426 -12.96 20.91 -7.85
N LYS A 427 -11.81 20.30 -7.60
CA LYS A 427 -10.81 19.96 -8.63
C LYS A 427 -11.25 18.77 -9.48
N SER A 428 -11.89 17.76 -8.89
CA SER A 428 -12.34 16.57 -9.60
C SER A 428 -13.45 16.86 -10.62
N GLN A 429 -14.16 17.97 -10.46
CA GLN A 429 -15.25 18.39 -11.35
C GLN A 429 -14.78 19.26 -12.53
N GLN A 430 -13.49 19.58 -12.65
CA GLN A 430 -12.90 20.39 -13.73
C GLN A 430 -12.29 19.54 -14.83
#